data_76ac731bb8dd1a58cb861e3941a73c81
#
_entry.id   76ac731bb8dd1a58cb861e3941a73c81
#
_cell.length_a   1.000
_cell.length_b   1.000
_cell.length_c   1.000
_cell.angle_alpha   90.00
_cell.angle_beta   90.00
_cell.angle_gamma   90.00
#
_symmetry.space_group_name_H-M   'P 1'
#
loop_
_entity.id
_entity.type
_entity.pdbx_description
1 polymer ?
#
loop_
_entity_poly.entity_id
_entity_poly.type
_entity_poly.pdbx_seq_one_letter_code
_entity_poly.pdbx_strand_id
1 'polypeptide(L)'
;MGKILAICTSPKRGTVKTEVPSAVLTPEWGIVSDAHGGNWHRQVSLLSAEKIEAFRKKIWVDYGAFGENLVIEGFDFRSLPVTSRFAIGDVVLEMTQIGKECHNDCVIKQQTGECIMPREGVFARVLKGGEIHVGDEVTLLPPPEDPPLRAAVITLSDKGSRGEREDKSGPLIVEMLTAAGYVVEETMLLPDEAKALKAQLIRLADGRQVNLILTTGGTGFSPRDITPEATYAVADRNAPGIAEAMRYHSLSITPRGMLSRAASVLRGKTVIVNLPGSPKAVKENLEYILPSLGHGVRIAAGLDGECARK
;
A
#
# COMPACT_ATOMS: atom_id res chain seq x y z
N MET A 1 2.30 -15.90 19.76
CA MET A 1 2.91 -17.07 19.12
C MET A 1 1.85 -17.76 18.29
N GLY A 2 2.18 -18.19 17.11
CA GLY A 2 1.30 -18.92 16.20
C GLY A 2 2.03 -20.12 15.60
N LYS A 3 1.36 -20.85 14.70
CA LYS A 3 1.91 -22.07 14.10
C LYS A 3 1.47 -22.20 12.65
N ILE A 4 2.35 -22.70 11.78
CA ILE A 4 1.99 -23.05 10.40
C ILE A 4 1.15 -24.31 10.39
N LEU A 5 -0.09 -24.22 9.91
CA LEU A 5 -0.97 -25.38 9.73
C LEU A 5 -0.89 -25.96 8.31
N ALA A 6 -0.65 -25.12 7.30
CA ALA A 6 -0.45 -25.56 5.93
C ALA A 6 0.47 -24.61 5.15
N ILE A 7 1.23 -25.20 4.24
CA ILE A 7 2.03 -24.52 3.22
C ILE A 7 1.47 -24.91 1.86
N CYS A 8 1.09 -23.94 1.04
CA CYS A 8 0.42 -24.20 -0.23
C CYS A 8 1.14 -23.49 -1.38
N THR A 9 1.36 -24.22 -2.47
CA THR A 9 2.04 -23.71 -3.68
C THR A 9 1.25 -24.06 -4.94
N SER A 10 1.49 -23.33 -6.02
CA SER A 10 0.95 -23.66 -7.34
C SER A 10 1.98 -23.42 -8.43
N PRO A 11 2.08 -24.32 -9.43
CA PRO A 11 3.02 -24.18 -10.54
C PRO A 11 2.59 -23.13 -11.57
N LYS A 12 1.31 -22.66 -11.51
CA LYS A 12 0.74 -21.68 -12.44
C LYS A 12 -0.07 -20.62 -11.68
N ARG A 13 0.02 -19.37 -12.13
CA ARG A 13 -0.81 -18.28 -11.60
C ARG A 13 -2.30 -18.53 -11.93
N GLY A 14 -3.18 -18.15 -11.00
CA GLY A 14 -4.62 -18.26 -11.19
C GLY A 14 -5.19 -19.67 -10.98
N THR A 15 -4.39 -20.62 -10.49
CA THR A 15 -4.83 -21.96 -10.10
C THR A 15 -4.93 -22.08 -8.58
N VAL A 16 -5.75 -23.01 -8.10
CA VAL A 16 -5.78 -23.41 -6.69
C VAL A 16 -4.40 -23.91 -6.29
N LYS A 17 -3.98 -23.53 -5.08
CA LYS A 17 -2.71 -24.02 -4.51
C LYS A 17 -2.92 -25.36 -3.82
N THR A 18 -1.91 -26.20 -3.82
CA THR A 18 -1.90 -27.52 -3.18
C THR A 18 -0.94 -27.53 -2.00
N GLU A 19 -1.29 -28.30 -0.97
CA GLU A 19 -0.47 -28.44 0.23
C GLU A 19 0.84 -29.15 -0.06
N VAL A 20 1.92 -28.67 0.57
CA VAL A 20 3.25 -29.27 0.58
C VAL A 20 3.78 -29.31 2.02
N PRO A 21 4.64 -30.30 2.38
CA PRO A 21 5.13 -30.44 3.75
C PRO A 21 6.14 -29.35 4.16
N SER A 22 6.90 -28.82 3.19
CA SER A 22 7.89 -27.76 3.40
C SER A 22 8.02 -26.86 2.18
N ALA A 23 8.65 -25.69 2.37
CA ALA A 23 8.97 -24.78 1.28
C ALA A 23 10.25 -23.98 1.58
N VAL A 24 11.02 -23.69 0.53
CA VAL A 24 12.18 -22.80 0.59
C VAL A 24 11.75 -21.40 0.19
N LEU A 25 12.08 -20.43 1.04
CA LEU A 25 11.83 -19.01 0.81
C LEU A 25 13.15 -18.28 0.53
N THR A 26 13.13 -17.38 -0.45
CA THR A 26 14.29 -16.53 -0.76
C THR A 26 13.89 -15.04 -0.80
N PRO A 27 14.76 -14.15 -0.32
CA PRO A 27 14.59 -12.71 -0.51
C PRO A 27 14.42 -12.37 -2.00
N GLU A 28 13.72 -11.26 -2.28
CA GLU A 28 13.43 -10.75 -3.62
C GLU A 28 12.60 -11.72 -4.51
N TRP A 29 12.19 -12.87 -3.99
CA TRP A 29 11.42 -13.86 -4.73
C TRP A 29 10.16 -14.35 -4.00
N GLY A 30 10.31 -14.86 -2.77
CA GLY A 30 9.25 -15.54 -2.04
C GLY A 30 9.46 -17.06 -2.00
N ILE A 31 8.41 -17.85 -2.16
CA ILE A 31 8.49 -19.32 -2.20
C ILE A 31 9.02 -19.75 -3.57
N VAL A 32 10.13 -20.50 -3.58
CA VAL A 32 10.86 -20.89 -4.80
C VAL A 32 10.00 -21.70 -5.77
N SER A 33 9.14 -22.58 -5.26
CA SER A 33 8.27 -23.46 -6.05
C SER A 33 6.90 -22.86 -6.40
N ASP A 34 6.64 -21.60 -6.03
CA ASP A 34 5.33 -20.96 -6.27
C ASP A 34 5.38 -20.00 -7.47
N ALA A 35 4.38 -20.11 -8.35
CA ALA A 35 4.27 -19.27 -9.54
C ALA A 35 4.06 -17.76 -9.27
N HIS A 36 3.72 -17.37 -8.03
CA HIS A 36 3.56 -15.97 -7.63
C HIS A 36 4.87 -15.37 -7.13
N GLY A 37 5.95 -16.15 -7.05
CA GLY A 37 7.29 -15.65 -6.74
C GLY A 37 7.72 -14.52 -7.69
N GLY A 38 8.54 -13.61 -7.18
CA GLY A 38 9.09 -12.47 -7.94
C GLY A 38 9.49 -11.29 -7.07
N ASN A 39 10.24 -10.36 -7.67
CA ASN A 39 10.65 -9.13 -7.01
C ASN A 39 9.50 -8.11 -6.96
N TRP A 40 8.61 -8.31 -6.02
CA TRP A 40 7.47 -7.45 -5.74
C TRP A 40 7.05 -7.58 -4.27
N HIS A 41 6.13 -6.72 -3.83
CA HIS A 41 5.74 -6.68 -2.42
C HIS A 41 4.81 -7.83 -1.97
N ARG A 42 4.21 -8.60 -2.89
CA ARG A 42 3.29 -9.71 -2.57
C ARG A 42 3.91 -11.07 -2.85
N GLN A 43 5.11 -11.31 -2.31
CA GLN A 43 5.88 -12.54 -2.54
C GLN A 43 5.23 -13.78 -1.91
N VAL A 44 4.65 -13.61 -0.72
CA VAL A 44 4.00 -14.69 0.04
C VAL A 44 2.64 -14.19 0.51
N SER A 45 1.61 -14.99 0.35
CA SER A 45 0.27 -14.70 0.84
C SER A 45 -0.04 -15.52 2.10
N LEU A 46 -0.54 -14.85 3.15
CA LEU A 46 -0.86 -15.47 4.43
C LEU A 46 -2.36 -15.32 4.72
N LEU A 47 -2.94 -16.32 5.37
CA LEU A 47 -4.31 -16.31 5.82
C LEU A 47 -4.41 -16.96 7.21
N SER A 48 -5.24 -16.38 8.09
CA SER A 48 -5.49 -16.92 9.40
C SER A 48 -6.31 -18.21 9.30
N ALA A 49 -5.88 -19.24 10.00
CA ALA A 49 -6.60 -20.52 10.09
C ALA A 49 -8.01 -20.32 10.66
N GLU A 50 -8.16 -19.44 11.65
CA GLU A 50 -9.44 -19.13 12.30
C GLU A 50 -10.44 -18.52 11.31
N LYS A 51 -9.95 -17.71 10.34
CA LYS A 51 -10.81 -17.14 9.29
C LYS A 51 -11.26 -18.21 8.28
N ILE A 52 -10.38 -19.15 7.96
CA ILE A 52 -10.73 -20.30 7.10
C ILE A 52 -11.74 -21.20 7.81
N GLU A 53 -11.53 -21.53 9.08
CA GLU A 53 -12.46 -22.35 9.86
C GLU A 53 -13.84 -21.68 10.03
N ALA A 54 -13.86 -20.36 10.22
CA ALA A 54 -15.11 -19.61 10.23
C ALA A 54 -15.84 -19.67 8.86
N PHE A 55 -15.10 -19.67 7.76
CA PHE A 55 -15.67 -19.82 6.41
C PHE A 55 -16.17 -21.25 6.17
N ARG A 56 -15.44 -22.27 6.64
CA ARG A 56 -15.80 -23.70 6.53
C ARG A 56 -17.15 -24.06 7.17
N LYS A 57 -17.63 -23.23 8.11
CA LYS A 57 -19.00 -23.39 8.65
C LYS A 57 -20.11 -23.15 7.62
N LYS A 58 -19.79 -22.42 6.54
CA LYS A 58 -20.73 -22.16 5.43
C LYS A 58 -20.58 -23.21 4.32
N ILE A 59 -19.35 -23.46 3.90
CA ILE A 59 -19.00 -24.39 2.85
C ILE A 59 -17.58 -24.88 3.07
N TRP A 60 -17.34 -26.20 2.87
CA TRP A 60 -16.03 -26.80 2.99
C TRP A 60 -15.09 -26.34 1.88
N VAL A 61 -13.86 -25.96 2.25
CA VAL A 61 -12.77 -25.61 1.35
C VAL A 61 -11.47 -26.19 1.89
N ASP A 62 -10.59 -26.65 0.99
CA ASP A 62 -9.24 -27.09 1.34
C ASP A 62 -8.33 -25.88 1.57
N TYR A 63 -7.21 -26.08 2.26
CA TYR A 63 -6.16 -25.07 2.32
C TYR A 63 -5.58 -24.82 0.93
N GLY A 64 -5.22 -23.57 0.63
CA GLY A 64 -4.80 -23.14 -0.71
C GLY A 64 -5.93 -22.71 -1.64
N ALA A 65 -7.20 -22.96 -1.28
CA ALA A 65 -8.36 -22.65 -2.09
C ALA A 65 -8.52 -21.14 -2.38
N PHE A 66 -8.19 -20.26 -1.44
CA PHE A 66 -8.23 -18.81 -1.64
C PHE A 66 -6.97 -18.25 -2.31
N GLY A 67 -5.98 -19.11 -2.62
CA GLY A 67 -4.68 -18.78 -3.20
C GLY A 67 -3.65 -18.32 -2.17
N GLU A 68 -3.90 -18.61 -0.89
CA GLU A 68 -2.94 -18.41 0.20
C GLU A 68 -1.76 -19.37 0.09
N ASN A 69 -0.57 -18.92 0.50
CA ASN A 69 0.62 -19.75 0.62
C ASN A 69 0.77 -20.34 2.01
N LEU A 70 0.56 -19.53 3.04
CA LEU A 70 0.71 -19.95 4.44
C LEU A 70 -0.62 -19.82 5.16
N VAL A 71 -1.06 -20.90 5.78
CA VAL A 71 -2.18 -20.92 6.72
C VAL A 71 -1.57 -20.97 8.12
N ILE A 72 -1.82 -19.92 8.90
CA ILE A 72 -1.19 -19.76 10.21
C ILE A 72 -2.28 -19.56 11.26
N GLU A 73 -2.22 -20.32 12.35
CA GLU A 73 -3.07 -20.14 13.53
C GLU A 73 -2.46 -19.14 14.52
N GLY A 74 -3.29 -18.54 15.37
CA GLY A 74 -2.88 -17.69 16.48
C GLY A 74 -2.69 -16.20 16.12
N PHE A 75 -3.02 -15.78 14.88
CA PHE A 75 -2.94 -14.39 14.46
C PHE A 75 -4.22 -13.91 13.78
N ASP A 76 -4.72 -12.76 14.20
CA ASP A 76 -5.62 -11.93 13.39
C ASP A 76 -4.77 -10.93 12.58
N PHE A 77 -4.29 -11.35 11.42
CA PHE A 77 -3.38 -10.55 10.59
C PHE A 77 -3.94 -9.18 10.24
N ARG A 78 -5.25 -9.05 10.07
CA ARG A 78 -5.89 -7.79 9.72
C ARG A 78 -5.77 -6.74 10.81
N SER A 79 -5.66 -7.16 12.07
CA SER A 79 -5.48 -6.26 13.21
C SER A 79 -4.03 -5.77 13.38
N LEU A 80 -3.08 -6.41 12.69
CA LEU A 80 -1.67 -6.05 12.75
C LEU A 80 -1.34 -4.96 11.72
N PRO A 81 -0.45 -4.01 12.07
CA PRO A 81 -0.01 -3.01 11.11
C PRO A 81 0.80 -3.64 9.95
N VAL A 82 0.65 -3.09 8.76
CA VAL A 82 1.60 -3.34 7.67
C VAL A 82 3.00 -2.94 8.16
N THR A 83 4.04 -3.70 7.79
CA THR A 83 5.39 -3.75 8.34
C THR A 83 5.58 -4.63 9.57
N SER A 84 4.53 -5.27 10.09
CA SER A 84 4.70 -6.34 11.09
C SER A 84 5.61 -7.43 10.56
N ARG A 85 6.53 -7.90 11.39
CA ARG A 85 7.52 -8.92 11.02
C ARG A 85 7.27 -10.21 11.79
N PHE A 86 7.43 -11.31 11.09
CA PHE A 86 7.24 -12.65 11.63
C PHE A 86 8.51 -13.46 11.44
N ALA A 87 9.00 -14.10 12.54
CA ALA A 87 10.06 -15.08 12.48
C ALA A 87 9.47 -16.49 12.44
N ILE A 88 10.02 -17.33 11.56
CA ILE A 88 9.71 -18.75 11.41
C ILE A 88 11.06 -19.48 11.32
N GLY A 89 11.57 -19.98 12.43
CA GLY A 89 12.96 -20.42 12.50
C GLY A 89 13.91 -19.29 12.07
N ASP A 90 14.69 -19.55 11.00
CA ASP A 90 15.61 -18.54 10.43
C ASP A 90 14.96 -17.58 9.46
N VAL A 91 13.76 -17.89 8.96
CA VAL A 91 13.03 -17.07 7.99
C VAL A 91 12.41 -15.87 8.66
N VAL A 92 12.52 -14.69 8.01
CA VAL A 92 11.84 -13.48 8.44
C VAL A 92 10.96 -12.96 7.31
N LEU A 93 9.67 -12.83 7.58
CA LEU A 93 8.68 -12.23 6.69
C LEU A 93 8.29 -10.85 7.20
N GLU A 94 8.06 -9.90 6.30
CA GLU A 94 7.49 -8.60 6.62
C GLU A 94 6.16 -8.41 5.88
N MET A 95 5.11 -8.13 6.63
CA MET A 95 3.78 -7.87 6.06
C MET A 95 3.79 -6.57 5.26
N THR A 96 3.29 -6.63 4.03
CA THR A 96 3.37 -5.52 3.07
C THR A 96 2.01 -5.00 2.63
N GLN A 97 0.95 -5.81 2.75
CA GLN A 97 -0.38 -5.42 2.32
C GLN A 97 -1.45 -6.23 3.03
N ILE A 98 -2.57 -5.57 3.35
CA ILE A 98 -3.82 -6.19 3.80
C ILE A 98 -4.81 -6.20 2.64
N GLY A 99 -5.41 -7.35 2.38
CA GLY A 99 -6.39 -7.53 1.31
C GLY A 99 -5.83 -7.44 -0.10
N LYS A 100 -6.66 -7.71 -1.08
CA LYS A 100 -6.35 -7.54 -2.51
C LYS A 100 -7.61 -7.17 -3.28
N GLU A 101 -7.45 -6.41 -4.37
CA GLU A 101 -8.51 -6.28 -5.37
C GLU A 101 -8.60 -7.57 -6.19
N CYS A 102 -9.82 -8.08 -6.38
CA CYS A 102 -10.10 -9.17 -7.28
C CYS A 102 -10.87 -8.62 -8.48
N HIS A 103 -10.23 -8.61 -9.66
CA HIS A 103 -10.84 -8.11 -10.90
C HIS A 103 -11.74 -9.14 -11.58
N ASN A 104 -11.52 -10.44 -11.33
CA ASN A 104 -12.30 -11.53 -11.88
C ASN A 104 -12.86 -12.40 -10.76
N ASP A 105 -14.05 -12.93 -10.96
CA ASP A 105 -14.63 -13.93 -10.08
C ASP A 105 -13.83 -15.23 -10.20
N CYS A 106 -13.08 -15.56 -9.14
CA CYS A 106 -12.36 -16.83 -9.06
C CYS A 106 -13.32 -17.99 -8.79
N VAL A 107 -12.86 -19.21 -9.02
CA VAL A 107 -13.67 -20.46 -8.83
C VAL A 107 -14.33 -20.46 -7.44
N ILE A 108 -13.63 -20.08 -6.39
CA ILE A 108 -14.19 -20.02 -5.03
C ILE A 108 -15.34 -19.04 -4.95
N LYS A 109 -15.18 -17.81 -5.47
CA LYS A 109 -16.26 -16.82 -5.44
C LYS A 109 -17.46 -17.26 -6.28
N GLN A 110 -17.22 -17.95 -7.40
CA GLN A 110 -18.31 -18.50 -8.22
C GLN A 110 -19.07 -19.60 -7.49
N GLN A 111 -18.39 -20.49 -6.76
CA GLN A 111 -19.01 -21.60 -6.05
C GLN A 111 -19.69 -21.18 -4.75
N THR A 112 -19.12 -20.21 -4.02
CA THR A 112 -19.55 -19.86 -2.67
C THR A 112 -20.24 -18.50 -2.58
N GLY A 113 -20.21 -17.70 -3.66
CA GLY A 113 -20.67 -16.31 -3.67
C GLY A 113 -19.77 -15.35 -2.92
N GLU A 114 -18.75 -15.83 -2.17
CA GLU A 114 -17.89 -15.04 -1.29
C GLU A 114 -16.44 -15.54 -1.35
N CYS A 115 -15.48 -14.64 -1.17
CA CYS A 115 -14.06 -14.95 -0.97
C CYS A 115 -13.51 -14.11 0.17
N ILE A 116 -12.81 -14.72 1.12
CA ILE A 116 -12.25 -14.02 2.29
C ILE A 116 -10.90 -13.36 1.99
N MET A 117 -10.16 -13.79 0.97
CA MET A 117 -8.83 -13.27 0.64
C MET A 117 -8.79 -11.76 0.38
N PRO A 118 -9.78 -11.12 -0.29
CA PRO A 118 -9.79 -9.68 -0.46
C PRO A 118 -9.84 -8.88 0.84
N ARG A 119 -10.40 -9.46 1.90
CA ARG A 119 -10.62 -8.79 3.18
C ARG A 119 -9.68 -9.24 4.28
N GLU A 120 -9.46 -10.55 4.40
CA GLU A 120 -8.75 -11.17 5.52
C GLU A 120 -7.33 -11.63 5.15
N GLY A 121 -7.05 -11.81 3.84
CA GLY A 121 -5.72 -12.21 3.38
C GLY A 121 -4.71 -11.08 3.51
N VAL A 122 -3.47 -11.42 3.85
CA VAL A 122 -2.36 -10.47 3.87
C VAL A 122 -1.22 -10.96 3.01
N PHE A 123 -0.34 -10.06 2.62
CA PHE A 123 0.83 -10.36 1.81
C PHE A 123 2.08 -9.93 2.55
N ALA A 124 3.15 -10.68 2.31
CA ALA A 124 4.46 -10.42 2.89
C ALA A 124 5.56 -10.51 1.85
N ARG A 125 6.69 -9.86 2.14
CA ARG A 125 7.98 -10.08 1.48
C ARG A 125 8.92 -10.86 2.39
N VAL A 126 9.86 -11.57 1.80
CA VAL A 126 10.89 -12.31 2.51
C VAL A 126 12.07 -11.36 2.78
N LEU A 127 12.37 -11.11 4.07
CA LEU A 127 13.54 -10.34 4.48
C LEU A 127 14.77 -11.24 4.68
N LYS A 128 14.56 -12.42 5.28
CA LYS A 128 15.59 -13.45 5.44
C LYS A 128 15.01 -14.77 4.98
N GLY A 129 15.70 -15.44 4.06
CA GLY A 129 15.28 -16.72 3.49
C GLY A 129 15.66 -17.91 4.38
N GLY A 130 15.16 -19.09 3.98
CA GLY A 130 15.38 -20.35 4.65
C GLY A 130 14.30 -21.36 4.27
N GLU A 131 14.33 -22.53 4.89
CA GLU A 131 13.30 -23.56 4.74
C GLU A 131 12.32 -23.48 5.91
N ILE A 132 11.03 -23.66 5.63
CA ILE A 132 9.95 -23.73 6.61
C ILE A 132 9.17 -25.03 6.42
N HIS A 133 8.59 -25.53 7.52
CA HIS A 133 7.84 -26.78 7.55
C HIS A 133 6.44 -26.57 8.15
N VAL A 134 5.50 -27.42 7.77
CA VAL A 134 4.22 -27.50 8.47
C VAL A 134 4.49 -27.87 9.93
N GLY A 135 3.90 -27.10 10.83
CA GLY A 135 4.10 -27.25 12.27
C GLY A 135 5.12 -26.29 12.88
N ASP A 136 5.87 -25.53 12.08
CA ASP A 136 6.82 -24.54 12.58
C ASP A 136 6.11 -23.42 13.38
N GLU A 137 6.78 -22.98 14.44
CA GLU A 137 6.31 -21.86 15.26
C GLU A 137 6.51 -20.53 14.54
N VAL A 138 5.52 -19.65 14.67
CA VAL A 138 5.53 -18.29 14.11
C VAL A 138 5.52 -17.28 15.24
N THR A 139 6.55 -16.44 15.29
CA THR A 139 6.69 -15.40 16.31
C THR A 139 6.57 -14.02 15.71
N LEU A 140 5.68 -13.19 16.26
CA LEU A 140 5.62 -11.76 15.92
C LEU A 140 6.81 -11.04 16.56
N LEU A 141 7.62 -10.41 15.72
CA LEU A 141 8.78 -9.62 16.16
C LEU A 141 8.34 -8.22 16.63
N PRO A 142 9.07 -7.61 17.56
CA PRO A 142 8.83 -6.22 17.95
C PRO A 142 9.00 -5.28 16.74
N PRO A 143 8.21 -4.19 16.66
CA PRO A 143 8.40 -3.19 15.61
C PRO A 143 9.78 -2.52 15.75
N PRO A 144 10.38 -2.03 14.65
CA PRO A 144 11.58 -1.20 14.72
C PRO A 144 11.31 0.08 15.51
N GLU A 145 12.31 0.57 16.26
CA GLU A 145 12.17 1.77 17.10
C GLU A 145 11.87 3.03 16.28
N ASP A 146 12.53 3.21 15.13
CA ASP A 146 12.32 4.33 14.22
C ASP A 146 12.14 3.83 12.77
N PRO A 147 10.92 3.42 12.39
CA PRO A 147 10.65 2.97 11.04
C PRO A 147 10.70 4.14 10.04
N PRO A 148 11.27 3.94 8.85
CA PRO A 148 11.26 4.97 7.82
C PRO A 148 9.82 5.30 7.40
N LEU A 149 9.57 6.57 7.09
CA LEU A 149 8.29 6.99 6.52
C LEU A 149 8.17 6.42 5.09
N ARG A 150 7.01 5.80 4.82
CA ARG A 150 6.71 5.17 3.54
C ARG A 150 5.77 6.05 2.73
N ALA A 151 6.06 6.19 1.44
CA ALA A 151 5.29 7.04 0.55
C ALA A 151 4.88 6.31 -0.72
N ALA A 152 3.83 6.83 -1.38
CA ALA A 152 3.44 6.46 -2.72
C ALA A 152 3.21 7.72 -3.57
N VAL A 153 3.44 7.62 -4.88
CA VAL A 153 3.29 8.72 -5.83
C VAL A 153 2.33 8.31 -6.94
N ILE A 154 1.33 9.15 -7.22
CA ILE A 154 0.35 8.93 -8.28
C ILE A 154 0.38 10.11 -9.24
N THR A 155 0.72 9.86 -10.49
CA THR A 155 0.60 10.85 -11.56
C THR A 155 -0.74 10.67 -12.29
N LEU A 156 -1.51 11.75 -12.41
CA LEU A 156 -2.77 11.80 -13.16
C LEU A 156 -2.49 12.47 -14.52
N SER A 157 -2.67 11.74 -15.59
CA SER A 157 -2.52 12.26 -16.95
C SER A 157 -3.17 11.33 -17.98
N ASP A 158 -4.22 11.77 -18.66
CA ASP A 158 -4.81 11.03 -19.78
C ASP A 158 -3.79 10.76 -20.90
N LYS A 159 -2.95 11.75 -21.23
CA LYS A 159 -1.91 11.59 -22.27
C LYS A 159 -0.78 10.69 -21.81
N GLY A 160 -0.36 10.82 -20.54
CA GLY A 160 0.68 9.97 -19.97
C GLY A 160 0.25 8.50 -19.92
N SER A 161 -0.97 8.23 -19.45
CA SER A 161 -1.50 6.86 -19.34
C SER A 161 -1.64 6.14 -20.69
N ARG A 162 -1.75 6.90 -21.80
CA ARG A 162 -1.75 6.36 -23.17
C ARG A 162 -0.37 6.33 -23.83
N GLY A 163 0.69 6.74 -23.10
CA GLY A 163 2.05 6.80 -23.64
C GLY A 163 2.31 7.98 -24.62
N GLU A 164 1.40 8.95 -24.73
CA GLU A 164 1.50 10.12 -25.59
C GLU A 164 2.35 11.24 -24.99
N ARG A 165 2.66 11.17 -23.72
CA ARG A 165 3.47 12.13 -22.96
C ARG A 165 4.30 11.41 -21.90
N GLU A 166 5.57 11.77 -21.81
CA GLU A 166 6.45 11.33 -20.74
C GLU A 166 6.03 11.96 -19.40
N ASP A 167 5.98 11.15 -18.34
CA ASP A 167 5.81 11.64 -16.97
C ASP A 167 7.16 12.14 -16.42
N LYS A 168 7.26 13.46 -16.24
CA LYS A 168 8.42 14.12 -15.62
C LYS A 168 8.18 14.53 -14.17
N SER A 169 6.91 14.58 -13.76
CA SER A 169 6.53 15.02 -12.40
C SER A 169 6.64 13.90 -11.40
N GLY A 170 6.17 12.70 -11.73
CA GLY A 170 6.26 11.53 -10.85
C GLY A 170 7.70 11.20 -10.45
N PRO A 171 8.63 11.00 -11.39
CA PRO A 171 10.04 10.76 -11.08
C PRO A 171 10.69 11.85 -10.24
N LEU A 172 10.39 13.13 -10.49
CA LEU A 172 10.88 14.25 -9.69
C LEU A 172 10.40 14.17 -8.24
N ILE A 173 9.12 13.84 -8.02
CA ILE A 173 8.58 13.67 -6.66
C ILE A 173 9.28 12.51 -5.95
N VAL A 174 9.52 11.40 -6.64
CA VAL A 174 10.24 10.24 -6.09
C VAL A 174 11.66 10.64 -5.65
N GLU A 175 12.39 11.36 -6.49
CA GLU A 175 13.73 11.86 -6.18
C GLU A 175 13.71 12.73 -4.91
N MET A 176 12.82 13.71 -4.84
CA MET A 176 12.71 14.65 -3.71
C MET A 176 12.30 13.94 -2.41
N LEU A 177 11.35 13.00 -2.47
CA LEU A 177 10.95 12.20 -1.30
C LEU A 177 12.09 11.30 -0.80
N THR A 178 12.81 10.64 -1.71
CA THR A 178 13.95 9.80 -1.38
C THR A 178 15.07 10.62 -0.72
N ALA A 179 15.38 11.80 -1.26
CA ALA A 179 16.32 12.74 -0.67
C ALA A 179 15.91 13.23 0.73
N ALA A 180 14.60 13.30 1.00
CA ALA A 180 14.03 13.64 2.30
C ALA A 180 13.90 12.44 3.27
N GLY A 181 14.41 11.26 2.92
CA GLY A 181 14.44 10.07 3.78
C GLY A 181 13.17 9.20 3.73
N TYR A 182 12.25 9.44 2.79
CA TYR A 182 11.11 8.55 2.59
C TYR A 182 11.49 7.32 1.77
N VAL A 183 10.88 6.20 2.10
CA VAL A 183 10.88 5.00 1.24
C VAL A 183 9.67 5.09 0.31
N VAL A 184 9.90 5.34 -0.98
CA VAL A 184 8.83 5.34 -1.98
C VAL A 184 8.57 3.90 -2.41
N GLU A 185 7.46 3.35 -1.93
CA GLU A 185 7.12 1.94 -2.16
C GLU A 185 6.41 1.69 -3.49
N GLU A 186 5.71 2.70 -4.00
CA GLU A 186 4.91 2.51 -5.20
C GLU A 186 4.75 3.82 -5.98
N THR A 187 4.88 3.72 -7.30
CA THR A 187 4.61 4.80 -8.24
C THR A 187 3.60 4.34 -9.29
N MET A 188 2.70 5.19 -9.69
CA MET A 188 1.74 4.85 -10.73
C MET A 188 1.34 6.05 -11.57
N LEU A 189 1.02 5.78 -12.83
CA LEU A 189 0.52 6.74 -13.80
C LEU A 189 -0.91 6.32 -14.19
N LEU A 190 -1.88 7.14 -13.87
CA LEU A 190 -3.31 6.87 -14.07
C LEU A 190 -3.93 7.88 -15.06
N PRO A 191 -4.99 7.51 -15.76
CA PRO A 191 -5.84 8.47 -16.46
C PRO A 191 -6.56 9.38 -15.45
N ASP A 192 -7.03 10.54 -15.92
CA ASP A 192 -7.81 11.50 -15.12
C ASP A 192 -9.23 10.97 -14.85
N GLU A 193 -9.33 9.87 -14.07
CA GLU A 193 -10.57 9.18 -13.74
C GLU A 193 -10.74 9.02 -12.21
N ALA A 194 -11.80 9.65 -11.68
CA ALA A 194 -12.07 9.67 -10.24
C ALA A 194 -12.22 8.29 -9.62
N LYS A 195 -12.84 7.31 -10.33
CA LYS A 195 -13.01 5.95 -9.82
C LYS A 195 -11.66 5.23 -9.66
N ALA A 196 -10.79 5.34 -10.65
CA ALA A 196 -9.46 4.74 -10.61
C ALA A 196 -8.61 5.37 -9.50
N LEU A 197 -8.58 6.70 -9.40
CA LEU A 197 -7.85 7.40 -8.36
C LEU A 197 -8.35 7.04 -6.96
N LYS A 198 -9.66 7.08 -6.71
CA LYS A 198 -10.23 6.70 -5.39
C LYS A 198 -9.86 5.28 -4.98
N ALA A 199 -9.95 4.32 -5.89
CA ALA A 199 -9.57 2.93 -5.61
C ALA A 199 -8.11 2.83 -5.15
N GLN A 200 -7.18 3.52 -5.84
CA GLN A 200 -5.77 3.48 -5.48
C GLN A 200 -5.47 4.24 -4.19
N LEU A 201 -6.11 5.38 -3.93
CA LEU A 201 -5.95 6.11 -2.66
C LEU A 201 -6.39 5.23 -1.47
N ILE A 202 -7.53 4.55 -1.58
CA ILE A 202 -8.03 3.62 -0.55
C ILE A 202 -7.06 2.43 -0.39
N ARG A 203 -6.64 1.81 -1.48
CA ARG A 203 -5.72 0.67 -1.45
C ARG A 203 -4.38 1.03 -0.78
N LEU A 204 -3.82 2.19 -1.11
CA LEU A 204 -2.55 2.65 -0.55
C LEU A 204 -2.68 3.02 0.93
N ALA A 205 -3.77 3.69 1.31
CA ALA A 205 -3.98 4.12 2.70
C ALA A 205 -4.40 2.95 3.61
N ASP A 206 -5.38 2.14 3.20
CA ASP A 206 -5.95 1.09 4.05
C ASP A 206 -5.20 -0.24 3.91
N GLY A 207 -4.86 -0.61 2.67
CA GLY A 207 -4.24 -1.90 2.36
C GLY A 207 -2.72 -1.87 2.51
N ARG A 208 -2.05 -0.84 1.98
CA ARG A 208 -0.59 -0.69 2.06
C ARG A 208 -0.16 0.09 3.31
N GLN A 209 -1.05 0.85 3.89
CA GLN A 209 -0.81 1.71 5.06
C GLN A 209 0.43 2.59 4.89
N VAL A 210 0.62 3.19 3.70
CA VAL A 210 1.70 4.15 3.49
C VAL A 210 1.43 5.41 4.32
N ASN A 211 2.48 6.10 4.77
CA ASN A 211 2.34 7.27 5.62
C ASN A 211 1.97 8.54 4.81
N LEU A 212 2.41 8.59 3.55
CA LEU A 212 2.20 9.74 2.67
C LEU A 212 1.82 9.28 1.25
N ILE A 213 0.80 9.90 0.68
CA ILE A 213 0.47 9.77 -0.74
C ILE A 213 0.56 11.17 -1.36
N LEU A 214 1.43 11.33 -2.35
CA LEU A 214 1.47 12.52 -3.19
C LEU A 214 0.84 12.21 -4.54
N THR A 215 -0.13 13.03 -4.94
CA THR A 215 -0.66 12.98 -6.31
C THR A 215 -0.16 14.19 -7.08
N THR A 216 0.01 14.08 -8.39
CA THR A 216 0.35 15.21 -9.27
C THR A 216 -0.51 15.19 -10.53
N GLY A 217 -1.02 16.35 -10.93
CA GLY A 217 -1.95 16.50 -12.05
C GLY A 217 -3.42 16.56 -11.64
N GLY A 218 -4.27 17.00 -12.54
CA GLY A 218 -5.73 17.06 -12.37
C GLY A 218 -6.22 18.03 -11.28
N THR A 219 -5.47 19.12 -10.98
CA THR A 219 -5.79 20.06 -9.90
C THR A 219 -6.21 21.45 -10.40
N GLY A 220 -6.40 21.66 -11.69
CA GLY A 220 -6.81 22.95 -12.27
C GLY A 220 -8.32 23.05 -12.50
N PHE A 221 -8.72 23.83 -13.51
CA PHE A 221 -10.13 24.17 -13.81
C PHE A 221 -10.69 23.40 -15.01
N SER A 222 -9.90 22.51 -15.64
CA SER A 222 -10.43 21.67 -16.71
C SER A 222 -11.53 20.76 -16.20
N PRO A 223 -12.57 20.44 -17.00
CA PRO A 223 -13.57 19.44 -16.64
C PRO A 223 -13.00 18.03 -16.34
N ARG A 224 -11.79 17.75 -16.82
CA ARG A 224 -11.06 16.50 -16.56
C ARG A 224 -10.24 16.55 -15.25
N ASP A 225 -10.08 17.74 -14.65
CA ASP A 225 -9.36 17.90 -13.39
C ASP A 225 -10.24 17.47 -12.23
N ILE A 226 -10.05 16.24 -11.76
CA ILE A 226 -10.93 15.56 -10.75
C ILE A 226 -10.17 15.17 -9.48
N THR A 227 -8.88 15.46 -9.42
CA THR A 227 -8.02 14.99 -8.33
C THR A 227 -8.49 15.47 -6.95
N PRO A 228 -8.85 16.75 -6.75
CA PRO A 228 -9.32 17.23 -5.45
C PRO A 228 -10.61 16.56 -4.99
N GLU A 229 -11.59 16.39 -5.90
CA GLU A 229 -12.87 15.75 -5.60
C GLU A 229 -12.70 14.28 -5.24
N ALA A 230 -11.86 13.56 -5.96
CA ALA A 230 -11.54 12.17 -5.66
C ALA A 230 -10.81 12.03 -4.30
N THR A 231 -9.95 12.99 -3.97
CA THR A 231 -9.20 13.04 -2.70
C THR A 231 -10.14 13.33 -1.52
N TYR A 232 -11.02 14.32 -1.64
CA TYR A 232 -12.02 14.59 -0.60
C TYR A 232 -13.00 13.43 -0.40
N ALA A 233 -13.37 12.72 -1.46
CA ALA A 233 -14.31 11.60 -1.39
C ALA A 233 -13.79 10.40 -0.59
N VAL A 234 -12.49 10.30 -0.34
CA VAL A 234 -11.86 9.21 0.44
C VAL A 234 -11.34 9.68 1.80
N ALA A 235 -11.48 10.96 2.12
CA ALA A 235 -10.94 11.57 3.33
C ALA A 235 -11.75 11.22 4.57
N ASP A 236 -11.07 10.97 5.68
CA ASP A 236 -11.69 10.94 7.01
C ASP A 236 -11.68 12.34 7.65
N ARG A 237 -10.62 13.11 7.39
CA ARG A 237 -10.42 14.46 7.94
C ARG A 237 -9.72 15.34 6.91
N ASN A 238 -10.11 16.62 6.85
CA ASN A 238 -9.44 17.63 6.04
C ASN A 238 -8.19 18.16 6.77
N ALA A 239 -7.14 18.45 6.00
CA ALA A 239 -5.91 19.11 6.47
C ALA A 239 -5.58 20.31 5.57
N PRO A 240 -6.43 21.34 5.49
CA PRO A 240 -6.37 22.38 4.46
C PRO A 240 -5.09 23.21 4.48
N GLY A 241 -4.44 23.32 5.64
CA GLY A 241 -3.25 24.17 5.82
C GLY A 241 -2.10 23.84 4.88
N ILE A 242 -1.90 22.56 4.47
CA ILE A 242 -0.84 22.17 3.53
C ILE A 242 -1.15 22.75 2.13
N ALA A 243 -2.39 22.58 1.66
CA ALA A 243 -2.83 23.10 0.36
C ALA A 243 -2.87 24.63 0.33
N GLU A 244 -3.21 25.26 1.44
CA GLU A 244 -3.18 26.73 1.62
C GLU A 244 -1.74 27.24 1.57
N ALA A 245 -0.81 26.59 2.26
CA ALA A 245 0.62 26.94 2.25
C ALA A 245 1.20 26.87 0.82
N MET A 246 0.87 25.81 0.06
CA MET A 246 1.28 25.69 -1.35
C MET A 246 0.70 26.82 -2.21
N ARG A 247 -0.57 27.18 -2.06
CA ARG A 247 -1.19 28.31 -2.79
C ARG A 247 -0.53 29.63 -2.41
N TYR A 248 -0.32 29.89 -1.12
CA TYR A 248 0.35 31.09 -0.64
C TYR A 248 1.76 31.22 -1.24
N HIS A 249 2.54 30.16 -1.18
CA HIS A 249 3.88 30.13 -1.79
C HIS A 249 3.82 30.37 -3.31
N SER A 250 2.92 29.67 -4.01
CA SER A 250 2.76 29.85 -5.46
C SER A 250 2.36 31.26 -5.87
N LEU A 251 1.56 31.97 -5.05
CA LEU A 251 1.17 33.37 -5.31
C LEU A 251 2.37 34.32 -5.25
N SER A 252 3.41 34.03 -4.48
CA SER A 252 4.66 34.82 -4.47
C SER A 252 5.47 34.67 -5.77
N ILE A 253 5.21 33.60 -6.54
CA ILE A 253 5.91 33.29 -7.80
C ILE A 253 5.05 33.72 -9.00
N THR A 254 3.75 33.42 -8.96
CA THR A 254 2.81 33.71 -10.06
C THR A 254 1.38 33.93 -9.57
N PRO A 255 0.66 34.96 -10.09
CA PRO A 255 -0.75 35.13 -9.76
C PRO A 255 -1.63 33.91 -10.11
N ARG A 256 -1.22 33.07 -11.04
CA ARG A 256 -1.94 31.85 -11.41
C ARG A 256 -2.00 30.80 -10.29
N GLY A 257 -1.19 30.94 -9.24
CA GLY A 257 -1.25 30.09 -8.05
C GLY A 257 -2.64 30.03 -7.42
N MET A 258 -3.46 31.11 -7.55
CA MET A 258 -4.84 31.15 -7.06
C MET A 258 -5.78 30.15 -7.76
N LEU A 259 -5.42 29.64 -8.93
CA LEU A 259 -6.24 28.71 -9.71
C LEU A 259 -6.02 27.25 -9.29
N SER A 260 -5.15 27.00 -8.31
CA SER A 260 -4.94 25.64 -7.79
C SER A 260 -6.10 25.24 -6.87
N ARG A 261 -6.79 24.16 -7.21
CA ARG A 261 -7.82 23.53 -6.37
C ARG A 261 -7.25 22.37 -5.52
N ALA A 262 -5.92 22.26 -5.43
CA ALA A 262 -5.25 21.21 -4.68
C ALA A 262 -5.86 21.01 -3.28
N ALA A 263 -6.03 19.76 -2.88
CA ALA A 263 -6.51 19.31 -1.59
C ALA A 263 -5.40 18.67 -0.77
N SER A 264 -5.55 18.70 0.55
CA SER A 264 -4.75 17.90 1.48
C SER A 264 -5.65 17.37 2.59
N VAL A 265 -5.55 16.05 2.86
CA VAL A 265 -6.45 15.32 3.73
C VAL A 265 -5.72 14.21 4.49
N LEU A 266 -6.41 13.64 5.49
CA LEU A 266 -5.98 12.41 6.16
C LEU A 266 -7.02 11.31 5.89
N ARG A 267 -6.50 10.08 5.64
CA ARG A 267 -7.27 8.84 5.67
C ARG A 267 -6.56 7.85 6.61
N GLY A 268 -7.22 7.47 7.70
CA GLY A 268 -6.59 6.71 8.78
C GLY A 268 -5.32 7.41 9.27
N LYS A 269 -4.18 6.76 9.07
CA LYS A 269 -2.84 7.27 9.40
C LYS A 269 -2.07 7.84 8.20
N THR A 270 -2.69 7.91 7.04
CA THR A 270 -2.08 8.39 5.79
C THR A 270 -2.40 9.85 5.54
N VAL A 271 -1.39 10.65 5.25
CA VAL A 271 -1.54 12.01 4.72
C VAL A 271 -1.59 11.94 3.20
N ILE A 272 -2.57 12.58 2.57
CA ILE A 272 -2.73 12.65 1.11
C ILE A 272 -2.65 14.11 0.70
N VAL A 273 -1.76 14.45 -0.24
CA VAL A 273 -1.56 15.81 -0.74
C VAL A 273 -1.56 15.83 -2.27
N ASN A 274 -2.36 16.73 -2.84
CA ASN A 274 -2.37 16.94 -4.28
C ASN A 274 -1.35 18.03 -4.66
N LEU A 275 -0.43 17.72 -5.57
CA LEU A 275 0.54 18.64 -6.14
C LEU A 275 0.07 19.13 -7.53
N PRO A 276 0.56 20.30 -8.00
CA PRO A 276 0.32 20.74 -9.38
C PRO A 276 0.90 19.76 -10.40
N GLY A 277 0.41 19.85 -11.66
CA GLY A 277 0.82 18.88 -12.71
C GLY A 277 2.16 19.21 -13.38
N SER A 278 2.67 20.46 -13.33
CA SER A 278 3.93 20.79 -14.00
C SER A 278 5.15 20.49 -13.13
N PRO A 279 6.24 19.90 -13.68
CA PRO A 279 7.44 19.59 -12.88
C PRO A 279 8.03 20.79 -12.15
N LYS A 280 8.01 21.99 -12.79
CA LYS A 280 8.48 23.22 -12.16
C LYS A 280 7.67 23.57 -10.91
N ALA A 281 6.33 23.59 -11.02
CA ALA A 281 5.46 23.91 -9.90
C ALA A 281 5.46 22.81 -8.82
N VAL A 282 5.66 21.53 -9.19
CA VAL A 282 5.89 20.43 -8.25
C VAL A 282 7.12 20.72 -7.40
N LYS A 283 8.26 21.03 -8.04
CA LYS A 283 9.51 21.33 -7.34
C LYS A 283 9.33 22.48 -6.37
N GLU A 284 8.84 23.63 -6.85
CA GLU A 284 8.63 24.83 -6.06
C GLU A 284 7.75 24.58 -4.81
N ASN A 285 6.62 23.88 -4.99
CA ASN A 285 5.71 23.59 -3.89
C ASN A 285 6.27 22.55 -2.93
N LEU A 286 6.89 21.50 -3.43
CA LEU A 286 7.40 20.42 -2.60
C LEU A 286 8.61 20.88 -1.78
N GLU A 287 9.51 21.67 -2.34
CA GLU A 287 10.61 22.31 -1.60
C GLU A 287 10.10 23.15 -0.43
N TYR A 288 8.97 23.84 -0.61
CA TYR A 288 8.38 24.69 0.42
C TYR A 288 7.71 23.89 1.55
N ILE A 289 6.94 22.83 1.24
CA ILE A 289 6.16 22.11 2.25
C ILE A 289 6.94 20.97 2.91
N LEU A 290 7.88 20.34 2.21
CA LEU A 290 8.52 19.08 2.63
C LEU A 290 9.24 19.19 3.99
N PRO A 291 9.92 20.31 4.34
CA PRO A 291 10.54 20.46 5.65
C PRO A 291 9.58 20.33 6.84
N SER A 292 8.32 20.76 6.67
CA SER A 292 7.30 20.70 7.72
C SER A 292 6.41 19.45 7.60
N LEU A 293 6.26 18.92 6.38
CA LEU A 293 5.37 17.80 6.07
C LEU A 293 5.76 16.53 6.82
N GLY A 294 7.07 16.25 6.93
CA GLY A 294 7.59 15.06 7.60
C GLY A 294 7.12 14.96 9.06
N HIS A 295 7.14 16.07 9.80
CA HIS A 295 6.64 16.09 11.18
C HIS A 295 5.14 15.77 11.24
N GLY A 296 4.32 16.40 10.39
CA GLY A 296 2.88 16.12 10.33
C GLY A 296 2.56 14.66 9.97
N VAL A 297 3.35 14.08 9.05
CA VAL A 297 3.22 12.67 8.66
C VAL A 297 3.58 11.73 9.82
N ARG A 298 4.65 12.01 10.59
CA ARG A 298 5.02 11.21 11.78
C ARG A 298 3.94 11.25 12.85
N ILE A 299 3.35 12.44 13.11
CA ILE A 299 2.21 12.58 14.03
C ILE A 299 1.01 11.74 13.55
N ALA A 300 0.62 11.86 12.28
CA ALA A 300 -0.48 11.10 11.71
C ALA A 300 -0.24 9.58 11.80
N ALA A 301 1.01 9.15 11.63
CA ALA A 301 1.43 7.75 11.77
C ALA A 301 1.43 7.27 13.24
N GLY A 302 1.42 8.18 14.21
CA GLY A 302 1.55 7.85 15.64
C GLY A 302 3.00 7.53 16.07
N LEU A 303 3.98 8.04 15.32
CA LEU A 303 5.42 7.86 15.58
C LEU A 303 6.00 8.99 16.44
N ASP A 304 5.40 10.17 16.43
CA ASP A 304 5.76 11.32 17.26
C ASP A 304 4.66 11.61 18.28
N GLY A 305 5.07 12.02 19.48
CA GLY A 305 4.17 12.48 20.55
C GLY A 305 3.77 13.97 20.39
N GLU A 306 3.32 14.61 21.49
CA GLU A 306 2.76 15.96 21.49
C GLU A 306 3.69 17.04 20.88
N CYS A 307 3.12 17.85 19.98
CA CYS A 307 3.74 19.05 19.42
C CYS A 307 3.77 20.21 20.44
N ALA A 308 4.44 20.06 21.59
CA ALA A 308 4.71 21.22 22.44
C ALA A 308 5.88 22.01 21.84
N ARG A 309 5.65 23.27 21.45
CA ARG A 309 6.76 24.20 21.21
C ARG A 309 7.59 24.29 22.49
N LYS A 310 8.84 23.82 22.44
CA LYS A 310 9.84 24.12 23.45
C LYS A 310 10.25 25.56 23.33
#